data_2e745a141fb5d39c1b6df9a1fed84932
#
_entry.id   2e745a141fb5d39c1b6df9a1fed84932
#
_cell.length_a   1.000
_cell.length_b   1.000
_cell.length_c   1.000
_cell.angle_alpha   90.00
_cell.angle_beta   90.00
_cell.angle_gamma   90.00
#
_symmetry.space_group_name_H-M   'P 1'
#
loop_
_entity.id
_entity.type
_entity.pdbx_description
1 polymer ?
#
loop_
_entity_poly.entity_id
_entity_poly.type
_entity_poly.pdbx_seq_one_letter_code
_entity_poly.pdbx_strand_id
1 'polypeptide(L)'
;MSRALKVLIADDSETDRIILRTIVQKEGHDVILAKNGKEAVSHFQQYKPDLILLDVLMPVMDGHEAARQIKRLLGDDLVPIIFLTSLQDADSLATCLEVGGDDFLSKPYNRVILKAKIMAFGRMRVMHEKLQAHNRQMLIEQQVAKTIFDNVAHSGCLTLDNIRFSLSPLSVFNGDTVLAERKPDGGIHLFLGDFTGHGLPAAIGAMPLAEIFYGMTAKGFSVDEVLREINSRLQSILPIGVFCCGCFVELNLFEKKARIWLGGLPDIVMYRSKTNEFETISSSNLPLGVLASHKFSPSIIELP
;
A
#
# COMPACT_ATOMS: atom_id res chain seq x y z
N MET A 1 -16.75 28.33 -6.73
CA MET A 1 -16.41 28.62 -8.12
C MET A 1 -15.63 27.42 -8.64
N SER A 2 -16.00 26.82 -9.78
CA SER A 2 -15.23 25.74 -10.40
C SER A 2 -13.91 26.32 -10.93
N ARG A 3 -12.81 25.61 -10.74
CA ARG A 3 -11.49 25.93 -11.32
C ARG A 3 -11.62 26.04 -12.84
N ALA A 4 -10.98 27.04 -13.47
CA ALA A 4 -10.81 27.09 -14.92
C ALA A 4 -10.07 25.83 -15.39
N LEU A 5 -10.62 25.13 -16.39
CA LEU A 5 -10.01 23.94 -17.00
C LEU A 5 -9.25 24.36 -18.24
N LYS A 6 -8.15 23.63 -18.55
CA LYS A 6 -7.49 23.68 -19.85
C LYS A 6 -8.13 22.64 -20.76
N VAL A 7 -8.81 23.04 -21.79
CA VAL A 7 -9.51 22.17 -22.73
C VAL A 7 -8.76 22.13 -24.05
N LEU A 8 -8.27 20.96 -24.44
CA LEU A 8 -7.70 20.72 -25.76
C LEU A 8 -8.84 20.41 -26.74
N ILE A 9 -8.93 21.14 -27.84
CA ILE A 9 -9.89 20.94 -28.92
C ILE A 9 -9.13 20.57 -30.19
N ALA A 10 -9.36 19.36 -30.67
CA ALA A 10 -8.79 18.86 -31.93
C ALA A 10 -9.92 18.57 -32.92
N ASP A 11 -9.90 19.28 -34.04
CA ASP A 11 -10.86 19.14 -35.12
C ASP A 11 -10.18 19.71 -36.39
N ASP A 12 -10.36 19.12 -37.56
CA ASP A 12 -9.75 19.61 -38.81
C ASP A 12 -10.49 20.82 -39.39
N SER A 13 -11.79 20.96 -39.07
CA SER A 13 -12.61 22.12 -39.46
C SER A 13 -12.26 23.35 -38.64
N GLU A 14 -11.78 24.40 -39.28
CA GLU A 14 -11.53 25.69 -38.62
C GLU A 14 -12.80 26.30 -38.00
N THR A 15 -13.93 26.15 -38.68
CA THR A 15 -15.23 26.62 -38.18
C THR A 15 -15.63 25.95 -36.92
N ASP A 16 -15.49 24.63 -36.83
CA ASP A 16 -15.84 23.84 -35.63
C ASP A 16 -14.92 24.19 -34.46
N ARG A 17 -13.60 24.34 -34.71
CA ARG A 17 -12.66 24.82 -33.69
C ARG A 17 -13.04 26.19 -33.13
N ILE A 18 -13.49 27.13 -33.99
CA ILE A 18 -13.91 28.49 -33.55
C ILE A 18 -15.19 28.41 -32.70
N ILE A 19 -16.17 27.61 -33.14
CA ILE A 19 -17.44 27.41 -32.40
C ILE A 19 -17.16 26.84 -31.03
N LEU A 20 -16.45 25.73 -30.95
CA LEU A 20 -16.11 25.05 -29.71
C LEU A 20 -15.29 25.94 -28.77
N ARG A 21 -14.26 26.64 -29.30
CA ARG A 21 -13.48 27.62 -28.53
C ARG A 21 -14.37 28.67 -27.92
N THR A 22 -15.29 29.23 -28.70
CA THR A 22 -16.19 30.28 -28.24
C THR A 22 -17.10 29.80 -27.12
N ILE A 23 -17.63 28.58 -27.24
CA ILE A 23 -18.48 27.98 -26.18
C ILE A 23 -17.66 27.75 -24.91
N VAL A 24 -16.50 27.11 -25.01
CA VAL A 24 -15.64 26.73 -23.89
C VAL A 24 -15.11 27.97 -23.15
N GLN A 25 -14.66 29.00 -23.89
CA GLN A 25 -14.19 30.25 -23.28
C GLN A 25 -15.29 31.05 -22.59
N LYS A 26 -16.53 31.04 -23.14
CA LYS A 26 -17.68 31.67 -22.48
C LYS A 26 -18.05 31.01 -21.12
N GLU A 27 -17.69 29.76 -20.91
CA GLU A 27 -17.86 29.06 -19.65
C GLU A 27 -16.67 29.26 -18.69
N GLY A 28 -15.66 30.08 -19.08
CA GLY A 28 -14.53 30.45 -18.22
C GLY A 28 -13.37 29.46 -18.22
N HIS A 29 -13.21 28.72 -19.32
CA HIS A 29 -12.14 27.74 -19.47
C HIS A 29 -11.09 28.18 -20.51
N ASP A 30 -9.85 27.73 -20.33
CA ASP A 30 -8.76 27.96 -21.27
C ASP A 30 -8.79 26.93 -22.41
N VAL A 31 -8.44 27.36 -23.62
CA VAL A 31 -8.53 26.53 -24.82
C VAL A 31 -7.18 26.39 -25.51
N ILE A 32 -6.84 25.16 -25.85
CA ILE A 32 -5.72 24.78 -26.71
C ILE A 32 -6.33 24.20 -27.99
N LEU A 33 -5.84 24.61 -29.16
CA LEU A 33 -6.36 24.16 -30.46
C LEU A 33 -5.34 23.25 -31.15
N ALA A 34 -5.85 22.19 -31.80
CA ALA A 34 -5.10 21.30 -32.68
C ALA A 34 -5.90 21.08 -33.98
N LYS A 35 -5.21 20.88 -35.10
CA LYS A 35 -5.81 20.72 -36.45
C LYS A 35 -5.92 19.24 -36.87
N ASN A 36 -5.28 18.35 -36.14
CA ASN A 36 -5.24 16.92 -36.41
C ASN A 36 -4.80 16.17 -35.18
N GLY A 37 -4.89 14.84 -35.20
CA GLY A 37 -4.55 13.99 -34.07
C GLY A 37 -3.07 14.08 -33.65
N LYS A 38 -2.15 14.30 -34.60
CA LYS A 38 -0.71 14.41 -34.27
C LYS A 38 -0.43 15.67 -33.45
N GLU A 39 -1.02 16.81 -33.84
CA GLU A 39 -0.94 18.03 -33.06
C GLU A 39 -1.60 17.85 -31.69
N ALA A 40 -2.75 17.14 -31.61
CA ALA A 40 -3.42 16.87 -30.37
C ALA A 40 -2.53 16.10 -29.39
N VAL A 41 -1.85 15.05 -29.83
CA VAL A 41 -0.91 14.29 -28.99
C VAL A 41 0.27 15.17 -28.54
N SER A 42 0.85 15.97 -29.43
CA SER A 42 1.95 16.89 -29.11
C SER A 42 1.52 17.92 -28.05
N HIS A 43 0.35 18.56 -28.29
CA HIS A 43 -0.18 19.55 -27.35
C HIS A 43 -0.59 18.94 -26.00
N PHE A 44 -1.09 17.71 -26.00
CA PHE A 44 -1.34 16.97 -24.76
C PHE A 44 -0.07 16.85 -23.93
N GLN A 45 1.04 16.44 -24.51
CA GLN A 45 2.32 16.32 -23.82
C GLN A 45 2.84 17.65 -23.30
N GLN A 46 2.73 18.70 -24.11
CA GLN A 46 3.29 20.02 -23.81
C GLN A 46 2.47 20.79 -22.77
N TYR A 47 1.14 20.81 -22.91
CA TYR A 47 0.28 21.72 -22.16
C TYR A 47 -0.49 21.05 -21.01
N LYS A 48 -0.51 19.72 -20.96
CA LYS A 48 -1.20 18.93 -19.94
C LYS A 48 -2.66 19.40 -19.73
N PRO A 49 -3.56 19.23 -20.73
CA PRO A 49 -4.95 19.63 -20.62
C PRO A 49 -5.71 18.82 -19.58
N ASP A 50 -6.78 19.40 -19.04
CA ASP A 50 -7.68 18.77 -18.07
C ASP A 50 -8.83 17.99 -18.75
N LEU A 51 -9.14 18.30 -20.01
CA LEU A 51 -10.19 17.72 -20.83
C LEU A 51 -9.82 17.82 -22.31
N ILE A 52 -10.20 16.82 -23.09
CA ILE A 52 -9.97 16.77 -24.54
C ILE A 52 -11.29 16.63 -25.28
N LEU A 53 -11.54 17.53 -26.25
CA LEU A 53 -12.57 17.40 -27.26
C LEU A 53 -11.88 16.99 -28.57
N LEU A 54 -12.19 15.80 -29.09
CA LEU A 54 -11.41 15.15 -30.15
C LEU A 54 -12.31 14.72 -31.29
N ASP A 55 -12.16 15.32 -32.45
CA ASP A 55 -12.87 14.85 -33.64
C ASP A 55 -12.39 13.46 -34.05
N VAL A 56 -13.33 12.62 -34.46
CA VAL A 56 -13.04 11.24 -34.92
C VAL A 56 -12.30 11.28 -36.27
N LEU A 57 -12.79 12.09 -37.22
CA LEU A 57 -12.29 12.09 -38.58
C LEU A 57 -11.36 13.31 -38.83
N MET A 58 -10.06 13.07 -38.77
CA MET A 58 -9.05 14.10 -39.06
C MET A 58 -7.97 13.59 -40.01
N PRO A 59 -7.37 14.46 -40.81
CA PRO A 59 -6.21 14.13 -41.65
C PRO A 59 -4.96 13.88 -40.82
N VAL A 60 -3.95 13.23 -41.39
CA VAL A 60 -2.63 12.91 -40.78
C VAL A 60 -2.70 11.87 -39.71
N MET A 61 -3.56 12.02 -38.69
CA MET A 61 -3.85 11.08 -37.61
C MET A 61 -5.30 11.32 -37.20
N ASP A 62 -6.10 10.25 -37.21
CA ASP A 62 -7.48 10.32 -36.80
C ASP A 62 -7.63 10.39 -35.28
N GLY A 63 -8.86 10.65 -34.79
CA GLY A 63 -9.13 10.80 -33.37
C GLY A 63 -8.97 9.50 -32.57
N HIS A 64 -9.25 8.35 -33.17
CA HIS A 64 -9.09 7.06 -32.49
C HIS A 64 -7.64 6.74 -32.19
N GLU A 65 -6.76 6.95 -33.17
CA GLU A 65 -5.33 6.74 -32.97
C GLU A 65 -4.73 7.77 -31.99
N ALA A 66 -5.18 9.03 -32.09
CA ALA A 66 -4.78 10.07 -31.14
C ALA A 66 -5.20 9.71 -29.70
N ALA A 67 -6.43 9.23 -29.50
CA ALA A 67 -6.92 8.80 -28.18
C ALA A 67 -6.10 7.65 -27.63
N ARG A 68 -5.81 6.60 -28.44
CA ARG A 68 -4.96 5.48 -28.00
C ARG A 68 -3.58 5.94 -27.53
N GLN A 69 -2.95 6.85 -28.28
CA GLN A 69 -1.62 7.39 -27.93
C GLN A 69 -1.69 8.22 -26.65
N ILE A 70 -2.69 9.07 -26.49
CA ILE A 70 -2.89 9.89 -25.30
C ILE A 70 -3.13 8.98 -24.07
N LYS A 71 -3.99 7.96 -24.17
CA LYS A 71 -4.26 7.03 -23.04
C LYS A 71 -3.01 6.26 -22.64
N ARG A 72 -2.14 5.85 -23.56
CA ARG A 72 -0.84 5.23 -23.23
C ARG A 72 0.10 6.19 -22.48
N LEU A 73 0.07 7.47 -22.83
CA LEU A 73 0.90 8.50 -22.18
C LEU A 73 0.39 8.93 -20.80
N LEU A 74 -0.90 8.73 -20.53
CA LEU A 74 -1.54 9.10 -19.26
C LEU A 74 -1.10 8.25 -18.09
N GLY A 75 -0.85 6.94 -18.31
CA GLY A 75 -0.65 5.99 -17.22
C GLY A 75 -1.86 5.95 -16.29
N ASP A 76 -1.64 6.20 -14.99
CA ASP A 76 -2.68 6.21 -13.95
C ASP A 76 -3.40 7.56 -13.79
N ASP A 77 -3.05 8.57 -14.60
CA ASP A 77 -3.71 9.88 -14.55
C ASP A 77 -5.04 9.86 -15.33
N LEU A 78 -5.94 10.76 -15.00
CA LEU A 78 -7.27 10.85 -15.61
C LEU A 78 -7.40 12.16 -16.40
N VAL A 79 -7.39 12.06 -17.74
CA VAL A 79 -7.81 13.16 -18.62
C VAL A 79 -8.93 12.65 -19.51
N PRO A 80 -10.17 13.12 -19.30
CA PRO A 80 -11.32 12.68 -20.09
C PRO A 80 -11.20 13.10 -21.55
N ILE A 81 -11.60 12.18 -22.45
CA ILE A 81 -11.68 12.42 -23.89
C ILE A 81 -13.13 12.33 -24.32
N ILE A 82 -13.68 13.42 -24.84
CA ILE A 82 -15.01 13.47 -25.47
C ILE A 82 -14.83 13.48 -26.97
N PHE A 83 -15.28 12.43 -27.64
CA PHE A 83 -15.26 12.40 -29.09
C PHE A 83 -16.32 13.33 -29.69
N LEU A 84 -15.92 14.05 -30.74
CA LEU A 84 -16.79 14.88 -31.58
C LEU A 84 -17.12 14.05 -32.83
N THR A 85 -18.38 13.80 -33.12
CA THR A 85 -18.72 12.93 -34.23
C THR A 85 -19.98 13.35 -34.98
N SER A 86 -19.98 13.16 -36.28
CA SER A 86 -21.20 13.16 -37.11
C SER A 86 -21.85 11.79 -37.25
N LEU A 87 -21.17 10.73 -36.75
CA LEU A 87 -21.66 9.36 -36.81
C LEU A 87 -22.77 9.16 -35.78
N GLN A 88 -23.84 8.51 -36.18
CA GLN A 88 -25.01 8.25 -35.32
C GLN A 88 -25.31 6.76 -35.16
N ASP A 89 -24.53 5.90 -35.81
CA ASP A 89 -24.68 4.47 -35.67
C ASP A 89 -24.03 3.96 -34.36
N ALA A 90 -24.67 2.95 -33.77
CA ALA A 90 -24.27 2.43 -32.46
C ALA A 90 -22.86 1.80 -32.47
N ASP A 91 -22.44 1.19 -33.57
CA ASP A 91 -21.14 0.52 -33.68
C ASP A 91 -19.98 1.53 -33.69
N SER A 92 -20.15 2.65 -34.38
CA SER A 92 -19.16 3.75 -34.38
C SER A 92 -19.03 4.41 -33.02
N LEU A 93 -20.14 4.55 -32.27
CA LEU A 93 -20.11 5.10 -30.92
C LEU A 93 -19.45 4.13 -29.92
N ALA A 94 -19.72 2.82 -30.06
CA ALA A 94 -19.05 1.79 -29.25
C ALA A 94 -17.53 1.81 -29.47
N THR A 95 -17.10 1.91 -30.74
CA THR A 95 -15.66 2.02 -31.08
C THR A 95 -14.99 3.22 -30.41
N CYS A 96 -15.66 4.37 -30.34
CA CYS A 96 -15.12 5.55 -29.64
C CYS A 96 -14.81 5.27 -28.15
N LEU A 97 -15.66 4.53 -27.47
CA LEU A 97 -15.46 4.15 -26.05
C LEU A 97 -14.38 3.09 -25.91
N GLU A 98 -14.33 2.09 -26.79
CA GLU A 98 -13.33 1.01 -26.77
C GLU A 98 -11.89 1.52 -26.95
N VAL A 99 -11.68 2.55 -27.76
CA VAL A 99 -10.36 3.13 -27.97
C VAL A 99 -9.89 4.08 -26.86
N GLY A 100 -10.71 4.23 -25.80
CA GLY A 100 -10.38 5.03 -24.63
C GLY A 100 -11.07 6.38 -24.55
N GLY A 101 -12.11 6.64 -25.35
CA GLY A 101 -13.00 7.77 -25.16
C GLY A 101 -13.85 7.58 -23.90
N ASP A 102 -14.10 8.65 -23.20
CA ASP A 102 -14.93 8.63 -21.98
C ASP A 102 -16.39 9.02 -22.29
N ASP A 103 -16.61 9.70 -23.44
CA ASP A 103 -17.94 10.14 -23.89
C ASP A 103 -17.87 10.60 -25.36
N PHE A 104 -19.01 10.97 -25.93
CA PHE A 104 -19.13 11.55 -27.27
C PHE A 104 -20.11 12.73 -27.32
N LEU A 105 -19.96 13.58 -28.33
CA LEU A 105 -20.86 14.69 -28.63
C LEU A 105 -21.11 14.77 -30.15
N SER A 106 -22.37 14.64 -30.54
CA SER A 106 -22.78 14.69 -31.93
C SER A 106 -22.75 16.13 -32.51
N LYS A 107 -22.30 16.25 -33.76
CA LYS A 107 -22.45 17.45 -34.57
C LYS A 107 -23.89 17.54 -35.15
N PRO A 108 -24.55 18.72 -35.18
CA PRO A 108 -24.09 20.01 -34.73
C PRO A 108 -24.11 20.15 -33.20
N TYR A 109 -23.15 20.92 -32.65
CA TYR A 109 -22.92 20.99 -31.21
C TYR A 109 -24.04 21.68 -30.45
N ASN A 110 -24.64 20.97 -29.52
CA ASN A 110 -25.55 21.57 -28.57
C ASN A 110 -24.77 22.16 -27.37
N ARG A 111 -24.81 23.51 -27.27
CA ARG A 111 -24.07 24.25 -26.21
C ARG A 111 -24.44 23.78 -24.80
N VAL A 112 -25.73 23.50 -24.54
CA VAL A 112 -26.19 23.08 -23.20
C VAL A 112 -25.61 21.71 -22.82
N ILE A 113 -25.60 20.77 -23.79
CA ILE A 113 -25.03 19.43 -23.60
C ILE A 113 -23.51 19.51 -23.39
N LEU A 114 -22.81 20.27 -24.24
CA LEU A 114 -21.36 20.44 -24.12
C LEU A 114 -20.97 21.06 -22.77
N LYS A 115 -21.67 22.10 -22.33
CA LYS A 115 -21.50 22.71 -21.00
C LYS A 115 -21.71 21.69 -19.88
N ALA A 116 -22.78 20.92 -19.94
CA ALA A 116 -23.08 19.90 -18.93
C ALA A 116 -21.98 18.81 -18.85
N LYS A 117 -21.47 18.36 -20.00
CA LYS A 117 -20.38 17.40 -20.10
C LYS A 117 -19.06 17.97 -19.53
N ILE A 118 -18.67 19.17 -19.92
CA ILE A 118 -17.47 19.84 -19.38
C ILE A 118 -17.55 19.97 -17.86
N MET A 119 -18.71 20.38 -17.33
CA MET A 119 -18.91 20.49 -15.87
C MET A 119 -18.84 19.11 -15.17
N ALA A 120 -19.39 18.06 -15.76
CA ALA A 120 -19.38 16.71 -15.20
C ALA A 120 -17.95 16.16 -15.14
N PHE A 121 -17.25 16.20 -16.25
CA PHE A 121 -15.85 15.72 -16.35
C PHE A 121 -14.87 16.57 -15.55
N GLY A 122 -15.10 17.90 -15.48
CA GLY A 122 -14.31 18.78 -14.61
C GLY A 122 -14.45 18.41 -13.13
N ARG A 123 -15.66 18.05 -12.66
CA ARG A 123 -15.84 17.53 -11.28
C ARG A 123 -15.13 16.20 -11.09
N MET A 124 -15.24 15.29 -12.04
CA MET A 124 -14.58 13.97 -11.99
C MET A 124 -13.04 14.14 -11.91
N ARG A 125 -12.45 15.03 -12.72
CA ARG A 125 -11.02 15.36 -12.68
C ARG A 125 -10.58 15.87 -11.30
N VAL A 126 -11.31 16.83 -10.73
CA VAL A 126 -11.00 17.38 -9.40
C VAL A 126 -11.11 16.31 -8.30
N MET A 127 -12.10 15.42 -8.40
CA MET A 127 -12.24 14.31 -7.44
C MET A 127 -11.08 13.32 -7.57
N HIS A 128 -10.64 13.00 -8.78
CA HIS A 128 -9.50 12.12 -9.03
C HIS A 128 -8.19 12.73 -8.48
N GLU A 129 -7.93 14.02 -8.74
CA GLU A 129 -6.77 14.73 -8.20
C GLU A 129 -6.75 14.72 -6.65
N LYS A 130 -7.90 14.94 -6.03
CA LYS A 130 -8.03 14.86 -4.56
C LYS A 130 -7.77 13.47 -4.03
N LEU A 131 -8.29 12.44 -4.69
CA LEU A 131 -8.06 11.04 -4.31
C LEU A 131 -6.57 10.67 -4.40
N GLN A 132 -5.92 11.04 -5.51
CA GLN A 132 -4.49 10.82 -5.68
C GLN A 132 -3.65 11.55 -4.63
N ALA A 133 -3.97 12.81 -4.34
CA ALA A 133 -3.30 13.59 -3.30
C ALA A 133 -3.45 12.93 -1.92
N HIS A 134 -4.66 12.48 -1.59
CA HIS A 134 -4.95 11.80 -0.33
C HIS A 134 -4.20 10.45 -0.21
N ASN A 135 -4.21 9.65 -1.28
CA ASN A 135 -3.47 8.38 -1.33
C ASN A 135 -1.96 8.61 -1.15
N ARG A 136 -1.41 9.62 -1.82
CA ARG A 136 0.02 9.97 -1.68
C ARG A 136 0.37 10.38 -0.24
N GLN A 137 -0.48 11.21 0.38
CA GLN A 137 -0.26 11.61 1.76
C GLN A 137 -0.32 10.42 2.70
N MET A 138 -1.30 9.53 2.54
CA MET A 138 -1.43 8.32 3.35
C MET A 138 -0.20 7.40 3.23
N LEU A 139 0.36 7.26 2.01
CA LEU A 139 1.59 6.49 1.81
C LEU A 139 2.79 7.11 2.53
N ILE A 140 2.90 8.44 2.54
CA ILE A 140 3.97 9.14 3.28
C ILE A 140 3.82 8.91 4.79
N GLU A 141 2.61 9.04 5.33
CA GLU A 141 2.34 8.80 6.75
C GLU A 141 2.64 7.35 7.15
N GLN A 142 2.26 6.39 6.32
CA GLN A 142 2.60 4.98 6.53
C GLN A 142 4.11 4.74 6.51
N GLN A 143 4.85 5.40 5.60
CA GLN A 143 6.30 5.24 5.53
C GLN A 143 7.01 5.80 6.76
N VAL A 144 6.56 6.94 7.28
CA VAL A 144 7.09 7.52 8.53
C VAL A 144 6.82 6.59 9.71
N ALA A 145 5.58 6.11 9.83
CA ALA A 145 5.20 5.17 10.90
C ALA A 145 6.02 3.86 10.80
N LYS A 146 6.26 3.35 9.57
CA LYS A 146 7.13 2.18 9.35
C LYS A 146 8.56 2.44 9.84
N THR A 147 9.13 3.58 9.52
CA THR A 147 10.50 3.91 9.96
C THR A 147 10.61 3.92 11.50
N ILE A 148 9.61 4.48 12.19
CA ILE A 148 9.57 4.47 13.66
C ILE A 148 9.46 3.04 14.18
N PHE A 149 8.57 2.24 13.59
CA PHE A 149 8.39 0.84 13.94
C PHE A 149 9.69 0.03 13.76
N ASP A 150 10.34 0.14 12.60
CA ASP A 150 11.57 -0.59 12.29
C ASP A 150 12.70 -0.23 13.27
N ASN A 151 12.80 1.02 13.69
CA ASN A 151 13.79 1.46 14.67
C ASN A 151 13.57 0.85 16.07
N VAL A 152 12.34 0.56 16.45
CA VAL A 152 12.01 -0.05 17.74
C VAL A 152 12.05 -1.58 17.66
N ALA A 153 11.43 -2.15 16.63
CA ALA A 153 11.26 -3.60 16.50
C ALA A 153 12.53 -4.35 16.06
N HIS A 154 13.48 -3.67 15.44
CA HIS A 154 14.70 -4.31 14.90
C HIS A 154 16.00 -3.77 15.52
N SER A 155 15.93 -3.26 16.75
CA SER A 155 17.13 -2.96 17.55
C SER A 155 17.66 -4.26 18.16
N GLY A 156 18.94 -4.53 18.20
CA GLY A 156 19.48 -5.71 18.88
C GLY A 156 20.49 -6.52 18.07
N CYS A 157 20.74 -7.77 18.44
CA CYS A 157 21.86 -8.57 17.94
C CYS A 157 21.48 -9.58 16.82
N LEU A 158 20.50 -9.27 15.98
CA LEU A 158 20.09 -10.12 14.83
C LEU A 158 21.21 -10.35 13.79
N THR A 159 22.25 -9.55 13.80
CA THR A 159 23.39 -9.63 12.87
C THR A 159 24.45 -10.67 13.26
N LEU A 160 24.22 -11.49 14.27
CA LEU A 160 25.15 -12.56 14.65
C LEU A 160 25.26 -13.62 13.56
N ASP A 161 26.48 -14.07 13.27
CA ASP A 161 26.78 -15.04 12.19
C ASP A 161 26.04 -16.38 12.34
N ASN A 162 25.65 -16.76 13.55
CA ASN A 162 24.95 -17.98 13.88
C ASN A 162 23.41 -17.83 13.92
N ILE A 163 22.88 -16.64 13.66
CA ILE A 163 21.44 -16.38 13.54
C ILE A 163 21.13 -16.07 12.07
N ARG A 164 20.18 -16.79 11.51
CA ARG A 164 19.65 -16.52 10.17
C ARG A 164 18.14 -16.44 10.25
N PHE A 165 17.57 -15.41 9.71
CA PHE A 165 16.12 -15.21 9.63
C PHE A 165 15.70 -14.69 8.27
N SER A 166 14.43 -14.88 7.94
CA SER A 166 13.80 -14.31 6.75
C SER A 166 12.43 -13.78 7.16
N LEU A 167 12.14 -12.54 6.77
CA LEU A 167 10.82 -11.92 6.93
C LEU A 167 10.31 -11.55 5.54
N SER A 168 9.08 -11.96 5.25
CA SER A 168 8.41 -11.66 3.97
C SER A 168 7.12 -10.88 4.25
N PRO A 169 7.18 -9.55 4.35
CA PRO A 169 6.02 -8.74 4.71
C PRO A 169 4.96 -8.78 3.60
N LEU A 170 3.71 -9.05 3.96
CA LEU A 170 2.55 -9.02 3.05
C LEU A 170 2.11 -7.58 2.75
N SER A 171 2.43 -6.63 3.62
CA SER A 171 2.07 -5.21 3.49
C SER A 171 3.19 -4.30 4.03
N VAL A 172 2.95 -2.98 4.04
CA VAL A 172 3.90 -2.00 4.60
C VAL A 172 4.27 -2.33 6.05
N PHE A 173 3.29 -2.82 6.84
CA PHE A 173 3.48 -3.32 8.20
C PHE A 173 3.22 -4.81 8.25
N ASN A 174 4.05 -5.53 9.01
CA ASN A 174 3.91 -6.95 9.25
C ASN A 174 3.52 -7.22 10.70
N GLY A 175 2.72 -8.27 10.95
CA GLY A 175 2.47 -8.81 12.28
C GLY A 175 3.63 -9.66 12.80
N ASP A 176 4.46 -10.20 11.89
CA ASP A 176 5.62 -10.99 12.25
C ASP A 176 6.74 -10.11 12.80
N THR A 177 7.38 -10.57 13.85
CA THR A 177 8.53 -9.92 14.47
C THR A 177 9.59 -10.93 14.85
N VAL A 178 10.87 -10.58 14.64
CA VAL A 178 12.03 -11.37 15.08
C VAL A 178 12.93 -10.47 15.89
N LEU A 179 13.17 -10.84 17.14
CA LEU A 179 13.99 -10.07 18.08
C LEU A 179 15.14 -10.94 18.58
N ALA A 180 16.30 -10.34 18.80
CA ALA A 180 17.44 -11.00 19.41
C ALA A 180 18.22 -10.01 20.26
N GLU A 181 18.58 -10.39 21.50
CA GLU A 181 19.33 -9.55 22.40
C GLU A 181 20.28 -10.38 23.29
N ARG A 182 21.44 -9.81 23.61
CA ARG A 182 22.39 -10.41 24.54
C ARG A 182 22.02 -10.11 25.98
N LYS A 183 22.13 -11.14 26.83
CA LYS A 183 22.07 -10.98 28.28
C LYS A 183 23.43 -10.54 28.85
N PRO A 184 23.47 -9.89 30.02
CA PRO A 184 24.72 -9.51 30.69
C PRO A 184 25.62 -10.71 31.04
N ASP A 185 25.04 -11.90 31.21
CA ASP A 185 25.75 -13.16 31.49
C ASP A 185 26.35 -13.82 30.22
N GLY A 186 26.21 -13.20 29.07
CA GLY A 186 26.66 -13.72 27.77
C GLY A 186 25.69 -14.64 27.07
N GLY A 187 24.54 -14.95 27.67
CA GLY A 187 23.43 -15.64 27.03
C GLY A 187 22.75 -14.79 25.95
N ILE A 188 21.85 -15.42 25.21
CA ILE A 188 21.10 -14.77 24.14
C ILE A 188 19.61 -15.07 24.33
N HIS A 189 18.76 -14.06 24.27
CA HIS A 189 17.35 -14.20 24.09
C HIS A 189 16.98 -13.99 22.63
N LEU A 190 16.12 -14.86 22.10
CA LEU A 190 15.53 -14.79 20.77
C LEU A 190 14.01 -14.85 20.91
N PHE A 191 13.31 -14.05 20.14
CA PHE A 191 11.84 -14.09 20.08
C PHE A 191 11.39 -14.03 18.62
N LEU A 192 10.54 -14.98 18.26
CA LEU A 192 9.77 -14.97 17.01
C LEU A 192 8.30 -14.77 17.41
N GLY A 193 7.65 -13.77 16.87
CA GLY A 193 6.25 -13.45 17.17
C GLY A 193 5.43 -13.26 15.89
N ASP A 194 4.17 -13.68 15.96
CA ASP A 194 3.16 -13.47 14.91
C ASP A 194 1.88 -12.94 15.56
N PHE A 195 1.57 -11.68 15.28
CA PHE A 195 0.35 -11.04 15.73
C PHE A 195 -0.82 -11.37 14.82
N THR A 196 -1.98 -11.67 15.40
CA THR A 196 -3.22 -11.90 14.61
C THR A 196 -3.55 -10.74 13.69
N GLY A 197 -3.82 -11.06 12.42
CA GLY A 197 -4.13 -10.08 11.39
C GLY A 197 -2.89 -9.56 10.66
N HIS A 198 -3.03 -8.48 9.90
CA HIS A 198 -1.94 -7.88 9.12
C HIS A 198 -2.03 -6.35 9.13
N GLY A 199 -0.96 -5.71 8.69
CA GLY A 199 -0.91 -4.26 8.60
C GLY A 199 -0.69 -3.57 9.95
N LEU A 200 -1.01 -2.28 10.00
CA LEU A 200 -0.73 -1.42 11.16
C LEU A 200 -1.28 -1.92 12.50
N PRO A 201 -2.52 -2.45 12.60
CA PRO A 201 -3.04 -2.94 13.88
C PRO A 201 -2.21 -4.07 14.50
N ALA A 202 -1.72 -5.00 13.68
CA ALA A 202 -0.85 -6.09 14.11
C ALA A 202 0.53 -5.57 14.55
N ALA A 203 1.11 -4.65 13.77
CA ALA A 203 2.41 -4.06 14.08
C ALA A 203 2.44 -3.22 15.37
N ILE A 204 1.35 -2.52 15.73
CA ILE A 204 1.28 -1.72 16.97
C ILE A 204 1.54 -2.59 18.21
N GLY A 205 1.08 -3.85 18.21
CA GLY A 205 1.34 -4.79 19.31
C GLY A 205 2.81 -5.17 19.46
N ALA A 206 3.58 -5.19 18.38
CA ALA A 206 4.99 -5.57 18.40
C ALA A 206 5.89 -4.51 19.07
N MET A 207 5.51 -3.22 19.06
CA MET A 207 6.32 -2.17 19.69
C MET A 207 6.50 -2.35 21.21
N PRO A 208 5.43 -2.45 22.02
CA PRO A 208 5.58 -2.67 23.45
C PRO A 208 6.20 -4.04 23.78
N LEU A 209 5.98 -5.05 22.96
CA LEU A 209 6.65 -6.34 23.09
C LEU A 209 8.16 -6.18 22.92
N ALA A 210 8.61 -5.51 21.87
CA ALA A 210 10.03 -5.28 21.60
C ALA A 210 10.69 -4.45 22.71
N GLU A 211 10.03 -3.38 23.19
CA GLU A 211 10.53 -2.54 24.28
C GLU A 211 10.76 -3.36 25.56
N ILE A 212 9.80 -4.18 25.95
CA ILE A 212 9.90 -5.07 27.12
C ILE A 212 11.01 -6.11 26.91
N PHE A 213 11.00 -6.77 25.73
CA PHE A 213 11.99 -7.79 25.39
C PHE A 213 13.43 -7.25 25.51
N TYR A 214 13.74 -6.16 24.83
CA TYR A 214 15.08 -5.56 24.87
C TYR A 214 15.43 -5.00 26.25
N GLY A 215 14.51 -4.25 26.86
CA GLY A 215 14.74 -3.59 28.15
C GLY A 215 14.95 -4.56 29.30
N MET A 216 14.22 -5.68 29.33
CA MET A 216 14.36 -6.69 30.38
C MET A 216 15.54 -7.63 30.10
N THR A 217 15.77 -8.03 28.85
CA THR A 217 16.93 -8.86 28.48
C THR A 217 18.25 -8.16 28.81
N ALA A 218 18.39 -6.89 28.48
CA ALA A 218 19.58 -6.10 28.80
C ALA A 218 19.85 -5.97 30.31
N LYS A 219 18.82 -6.12 31.16
CA LYS A 219 18.92 -6.15 32.63
C LYS A 219 19.13 -7.56 33.21
N GLY A 220 19.14 -8.60 32.36
CA GLY A 220 19.39 -9.98 32.77
C GLY A 220 18.20 -10.74 33.32
N PHE A 221 16.96 -10.26 33.14
CA PHE A 221 15.76 -10.98 33.55
C PHE A 221 15.65 -12.35 32.86
N SER A 222 15.02 -13.29 33.54
CA SER A 222 14.77 -14.64 33.04
C SER A 222 13.67 -14.63 31.97
N VAL A 223 13.61 -15.69 31.14
CA VAL A 223 12.57 -15.85 30.13
C VAL A 223 11.15 -15.84 30.73
N ASP A 224 10.98 -16.42 31.94
CA ASP A 224 9.69 -16.42 32.65
C ASP A 224 9.21 -15.02 33.01
N GLU A 225 10.12 -14.18 33.52
CA GLU A 225 9.81 -12.80 33.91
C GLU A 225 9.47 -11.94 32.67
N VAL A 226 10.26 -12.08 31.61
CA VAL A 226 10.02 -11.35 30.36
C VAL A 226 8.67 -11.75 29.75
N LEU A 227 8.36 -13.05 29.68
CA LEU A 227 7.09 -13.53 29.13
C LEU A 227 5.88 -13.05 29.93
N ARG A 228 5.98 -13.04 31.29
CA ARG A 228 4.90 -12.55 32.15
C ARG A 228 4.63 -11.08 31.94
N GLU A 229 5.67 -10.26 31.82
CA GLU A 229 5.53 -8.82 31.59
C GLU A 229 4.96 -8.54 30.18
N ILE A 230 5.48 -9.23 29.13
CA ILE A 230 4.93 -9.13 27.78
C ILE A 230 3.45 -9.51 27.77
N ASN A 231 3.09 -10.68 28.33
CA ASN A 231 1.68 -11.11 28.36
C ASN A 231 0.79 -10.10 29.09
N SER A 232 1.23 -9.60 30.24
CA SER A 232 0.49 -8.60 31.02
C SER A 232 0.26 -7.32 30.23
N ARG A 233 1.29 -6.85 29.55
CA ARG A 233 1.22 -5.63 28.75
C ARG A 233 0.31 -5.80 27.54
N LEU A 234 0.50 -6.88 26.77
CA LEU A 234 -0.33 -7.17 25.59
C LEU A 234 -1.80 -7.36 25.97
N GLN A 235 -2.09 -8.09 27.04
CA GLN A 235 -3.46 -8.28 27.53
C GLN A 235 -4.14 -6.94 27.91
N SER A 236 -3.37 -5.97 28.40
CA SER A 236 -3.91 -4.64 28.78
C SER A 236 -4.16 -3.69 27.61
N ILE A 237 -3.45 -3.84 26.50
CA ILE A 237 -3.48 -2.87 25.40
C ILE A 237 -4.13 -3.38 24.12
N LEU A 238 -4.09 -4.72 23.90
CA LEU A 238 -4.63 -5.28 22.66
C LEU A 238 -6.16 -5.37 22.72
N PRO A 239 -6.85 -5.09 21.61
CA PRO A 239 -8.29 -5.33 21.49
C PRO A 239 -8.62 -6.82 21.66
N ILE A 240 -9.86 -7.12 22.07
CA ILE A 240 -10.36 -8.49 22.13
C ILE A 240 -10.20 -9.20 20.77
N GLY A 241 -9.60 -10.39 20.80
CA GLY A 241 -9.35 -11.19 19.60
C GLY A 241 -7.99 -10.90 18.91
N VAL A 242 -7.23 -9.92 19.40
CA VAL A 242 -5.84 -9.69 18.96
C VAL A 242 -4.89 -10.27 20.00
N PHE A 243 -3.95 -11.09 19.56
CA PHE A 243 -2.96 -11.77 20.41
C PHE A 243 -1.67 -12.01 19.60
N CYS A 244 -0.63 -12.45 20.26
CA CYS A 244 0.65 -12.79 19.65
C CYS A 244 0.97 -14.28 19.86
N CYS A 245 0.98 -15.04 18.76
CA CYS A 245 1.64 -16.35 18.75
C CYS A 245 3.14 -16.14 18.82
N GLY A 246 3.87 -16.96 19.57
CA GLY A 246 5.29 -16.70 19.71
C GLY A 246 6.12 -17.90 20.12
N CYS A 247 7.41 -17.77 19.83
CA CYS A 247 8.47 -18.64 20.30
C CYS A 247 9.53 -17.78 20.98
N PHE A 248 9.83 -18.07 22.24
CA PHE A 248 10.93 -17.46 22.98
C PHE A 248 12.01 -18.52 23.23
N VAL A 249 13.24 -18.23 22.85
CA VAL A 249 14.39 -19.10 23.07
C VAL A 249 15.43 -18.35 23.90
N GLU A 250 15.81 -18.88 25.03
CA GLU A 250 16.97 -18.46 25.82
C GLU A 250 18.11 -19.46 25.59
N LEU A 251 19.23 -18.96 25.08
CA LEU A 251 20.45 -19.74 24.91
C LEU A 251 21.47 -19.37 25.97
N ASN A 252 21.86 -20.34 26.81
CA ASN A 252 23.02 -20.20 27.68
C ASN A 252 24.21 -20.88 27.00
N LEU A 253 25.05 -20.07 26.35
CA LEU A 253 26.20 -20.56 25.60
C LEU A 253 27.30 -21.15 26.50
N PHE A 254 27.35 -20.75 27.75
CA PHE A 254 28.33 -21.24 28.71
C PHE A 254 27.98 -22.63 29.25
N GLU A 255 26.72 -22.81 29.64
CA GLU A 255 26.19 -24.09 30.11
C GLU A 255 25.81 -25.02 28.97
N LYS A 256 25.78 -24.53 27.72
CA LYS A 256 25.29 -25.24 26.52
C LYS A 256 23.85 -25.73 26.66
N LYS A 257 23.00 -24.92 27.27
CA LYS A 257 21.58 -25.21 27.50
C LYS A 257 20.70 -24.24 26.75
N ALA A 258 19.52 -24.71 26.37
CA ALA A 258 18.46 -23.88 25.83
C ALA A 258 17.18 -24.03 26.64
N ARG A 259 16.46 -22.91 26.82
CA ARG A 259 15.11 -22.86 27.38
C ARG A 259 14.17 -22.31 26.34
N ILE A 260 13.10 -23.04 26.06
CA ILE A 260 12.18 -22.71 24.96
C ILE A 260 10.75 -22.61 25.51
N TRP A 261 10.10 -21.50 25.21
CA TRP A 261 8.67 -21.33 25.32
C TRP A 261 8.06 -21.23 23.92
N LEU A 262 6.96 -21.96 23.69
CA LEU A 262 6.24 -21.96 22.42
C LEU A 262 4.74 -21.85 22.68
N GLY A 263 4.11 -20.80 22.14
CA GLY A 263 2.69 -20.50 22.32
C GLY A 263 2.01 -20.14 21.00
N GLY A 264 1.14 -21.01 20.52
CA GLY A 264 0.30 -20.76 19.34
C GLY A 264 0.99 -20.84 17.98
N LEU A 265 2.30 -21.00 17.89
CA LEU A 265 3.03 -21.24 16.63
C LEU A 265 3.09 -22.74 16.28
N PRO A 266 3.36 -23.10 15.01
CA PRO A 266 3.69 -24.47 14.59
C PRO A 266 4.88 -25.04 15.34
N ASP A 267 5.07 -26.36 15.23
CA ASP A 267 6.16 -27.07 15.87
C ASP A 267 7.53 -26.54 15.42
N ILE A 268 8.45 -26.46 16.39
CA ILE A 268 9.86 -26.15 16.14
C ILE A 268 10.57 -27.43 15.75
N VAL A 269 11.44 -27.35 14.78
CA VAL A 269 12.33 -28.46 14.38
C VAL A 269 13.73 -28.21 14.94
N MET A 270 14.21 -29.11 15.74
CA MET A 270 15.56 -29.12 16.29
C MET A 270 16.39 -30.23 15.64
N TYR A 271 17.56 -29.88 15.13
CA TYR A 271 18.50 -30.84 14.57
C TYR A 271 19.65 -31.11 15.54
N ARG A 272 19.83 -32.39 15.90
CA ARG A 272 20.94 -32.86 16.75
C ARG A 272 22.09 -33.35 15.89
N SER A 273 23.15 -32.58 15.78
CA SER A 273 24.31 -32.90 14.93
C SER A 273 25.07 -34.15 15.39
N LYS A 274 25.01 -34.51 16.68
CA LYS A 274 25.69 -35.71 17.21
C LYS A 274 25.04 -37.02 16.81
N THR A 275 23.68 -37.04 16.79
CA THR A 275 22.89 -38.24 16.45
C THR A 275 22.39 -38.21 15.01
N ASN A 276 22.49 -37.06 14.33
CA ASN A 276 21.96 -36.80 13.01
C ASN A 276 20.44 -36.96 12.93
N GLU A 277 19.74 -36.57 13.99
CA GLU A 277 18.29 -36.73 14.16
C GLU A 277 17.58 -35.38 14.23
N PHE A 278 16.34 -35.39 13.80
CA PHE A 278 15.43 -34.25 13.95
C PHE A 278 14.43 -34.55 15.07
N GLU A 279 14.27 -33.62 15.98
CA GLU A 279 13.24 -33.62 17.02
C GLU A 279 12.27 -32.47 16.81
N THR A 280 11.00 -32.69 17.12
CA THR A 280 9.97 -31.64 17.06
C THR A 280 9.55 -31.24 18.48
N ILE A 281 9.39 -29.94 18.66
CA ILE A 281 8.90 -29.34 19.90
C ILE A 281 7.55 -28.70 19.60
N SER A 282 6.48 -29.26 20.14
CA SER A 282 5.12 -28.81 19.88
C SER A 282 4.69 -27.70 20.85
N SER A 283 3.79 -26.83 20.36
CA SER A 283 3.22 -25.75 21.17
C SER A 283 2.35 -26.30 22.29
N SER A 284 2.68 -25.93 23.52
CA SER A 284 1.93 -26.34 24.74
C SER A 284 1.30 -25.15 25.47
N ASN A 285 1.57 -23.93 25.03
CA ASN A 285 1.07 -22.73 25.67
C ASN A 285 0.07 -22.00 24.76
N LEU A 286 -0.84 -21.24 25.38
CA LEU A 286 -1.66 -20.27 24.63
C LEU A 286 -0.81 -19.07 24.18
N PRO A 287 -1.23 -18.36 23.12
CA PRO A 287 -0.60 -17.12 22.69
C PRO A 287 -0.56 -16.05 23.79
N LEU A 288 0.40 -15.13 23.66
CA LEU A 288 0.54 -13.96 24.54
C LEU A 288 -0.61 -12.98 24.34
N GLY A 289 -1.09 -12.40 25.44
CA GLY A 289 -2.21 -11.47 25.45
C GLY A 289 -3.59 -12.12 25.58
N VAL A 290 -3.69 -13.46 25.54
CA VAL A 290 -4.96 -14.20 25.69
C VAL A 290 -5.34 -14.37 27.16
N LEU A 291 -4.40 -14.80 28.01
CA LEU A 291 -4.66 -15.08 29.41
C LEU A 291 -4.45 -13.84 30.28
N ALA A 292 -5.36 -13.65 31.24
CA ALA A 292 -5.15 -12.66 32.28
C ALA A 292 -3.86 -13.00 33.09
N SER A 293 -3.13 -11.95 33.50
CA SER A 293 -1.79 -12.07 34.11
C SER A 293 -1.73 -13.07 35.27
N HIS A 294 -2.77 -13.14 36.12
CA HIS A 294 -2.83 -14.07 37.27
C HIS A 294 -3.03 -15.54 36.88
N LYS A 295 -3.44 -15.81 35.63
CA LYS A 295 -3.62 -17.16 35.06
C LYS A 295 -2.49 -17.58 34.14
N PHE A 296 -1.64 -16.63 33.74
CA PHE A 296 -0.53 -16.91 32.84
C PHE A 296 0.63 -17.57 33.57
N SER A 297 0.88 -18.82 33.24
CA SER A 297 2.01 -19.61 33.77
C SER A 297 2.73 -20.25 32.58
N PRO A 298 3.84 -19.68 32.13
CA PRO A 298 4.56 -20.19 30.94
C PRO A 298 5.17 -21.57 31.25
N SER A 299 4.86 -22.57 30.42
CA SER A 299 5.53 -23.86 30.44
C SER A 299 6.76 -23.77 29.51
N ILE A 300 7.94 -23.95 30.11
CA ILE A 300 9.23 -23.81 29.44
C ILE A 300 9.88 -25.18 29.36
N ILE A 301 10.37 -25.52 28.19
CA ILE A 301 11.10 -26.76 27.90
C ILE A 301 12.60 -26.47 28.04
N GLU A 302 13.28 -27.25 28.85
CA GLU A 302 14.75 -27.18 29.00
C GLU A 302 15.42 -28.25 28.14
N LEU A 303 16.39 -27.82 27.36
CA LEU A 303 17.19 -28.68 26.50
C LEU A 303 18.65 -28.62 26.90
N PRO A 304 19.33 -29.80 26.93
CA PRO A 304 20.76 -29.91 27.23
C PRO A 304 21.62 -29.37 26.07
#